data_e1765fabc6c1aa5d082aebd8402da868
#
_entry.id   e1765fabc6c1aa5d082aebd8402da868
#
_cell.length_a   1.000
_cell.length_b   1.000
_cell.length_c   1.000
_cell.angle_alpha   90.00
_cell.angle_beta   90.00
_cell.angle_gamma   90.00
#
_symmetry.space_group_name_H-M   'P 1'
#
loop_
_entity.id
_entity.type
_entity.pdbx_description
1 polymer ?
#
loop_
_entity_poly.entity_id
_entity_poly.type
_entity_poly.pdbx_seq_one_letter_code
_entity_poly.pdbx_strand_id
1 'polypeptide(L)'
;MGLLFGKTRRLAGVSVLFTGAFLVAAPAVAEFGFSGMHVQGVNTSIAKALGLLKAEGVMVMDVALGGPADFAGVKRGDRITKFHGTHIDTFKCLVKVVTGTKPGQTIALHVIRATGEFDLKLKLGTKPVSWKIAKRAVINFPAIGITLAAITQKIRQRFKIRWGSVGVLVTLIDPELASRMLLNRGDVIVQLNQKDVWLPSQVLKAYNKAKVANVSQMLMLIERPDGFRYMMLPVK
;
A
#
# COMPACT_ATOMS: atom_id res chain seq x y z
N MET A 1 -24.89 46.34 -80.21
CA MET A 1 -26.08 46.00 -79.48
C MET A 1 -25.78 44.57 -78.96
N GLY A 2 -25.30 44.43 -77.78
CA GLY A 2 -24.91 43.14 -77.25
C GLY A 2 -24.46 43.30 -75.81
N LEU A 3 -25.29 42.88 -74.85
CA LEU A 3 -25.09 42.98 -73.44
C LEU A 3 -24.10 41.94 -72.95
N LEU A 4 -23.08 42.38 -72.22
CA LEU A 4 -22.12 41.51 -71.47
C LEU A 4 -22.62 41.28 -70.04
N PHE A 5 -22.94 40.02 -69.70
CA PHE A 5 -23.25 39.61 -68.35
C PHE A 5 -21.96 39.26 -67.64
N GLY A 6 -21.58 40.03 -66.59
CA GLY A 6 -20.50 39.72 -65.67
C GLY A 6 -20.93 38.73 -64.60
N LYS A 7 -20.26 37.58 -64.50
CA LYS A 7 -20.38 36.59 -63.39
C LYS A 7 -19.49 37.01 -62.27
N THR A 8 -20.07 37.46 -61.17
CA THR A 8 -19.39 37.64 -59.90
C THR A 8 -19.19 36.27 -59.17
N ARG A 9 -17.94 35.81 -59.00
CA ARG A 9 -17.58 34.70 -58.21
C ARG A 9 -17.56 35.10 -56.70
N ARG A 10 -18.46 34.54 -55.93
CA ARG A 10 -18.41 34.62 -54.47
C ARG A 10 -17.36 33.63 -53.95
N LEU A 11 -16.31 34.13 -53.32
CA LEU A 11 -15.35 33.36 -52.53
C LEU A 11 -16.01 33.06 -51.19
N ALA A 12 -16.29 31.78 -50.93
CA ALA A 12 -16.70 31.30 -49.64
C ALA A 12 -15.45 31.17 -48.75
N GLY A 13 -15.33 32.03 -47.73
CA GLY A 13 -14.29 31.94 -46.73
C GLY A 13 -14.59 30.79 -45.77
N VAL A 14 -13.73 29.79 -45.76
CA VAL A 14 -13.76 28.71 -44.78
C VAL A 14 -13.07 29.22 -43.51
N SER A 15 -13.87 29.53 -42.49
CA SER A 15 -13.39 29.89 -41.15
C SER A 15 -13.07 28.61 -40.40
N VAL A 16 -11.80 28.27 -40.29
CA VAL A 16 -11.32 27.15 -39.42
C VAL A 16 -11.27 27.65 -37.98
N LEU A 17 -12.27 27.29 -37.22
CA LEU A 17 -12.26 27.47 -35.77
C LEU A 17 -11.28 26.46 -35.12
N PHE A 18 -10.10 26.93 -34.74
CA PHE A 18 -9.16 26.18 -33.88
C PHE A 18 -9.70 26.21 -32.47
N THR A 19 -10.46 25.19 -32.07
CA THR A 19 -10.79 24.93 -30.66
C THR A 19 -9.55 24.34 -29.97
N GLY A 20 -8.74 25.22 -29.41
CA GLY A 20 -7.63 24.82 -28.54
C GLY A 20 -8.19 24.14 -27.26
N ALA A 21 -8.10 22.84 -27.19
CA ALA A 21 -8.37 22.12 -25.96
C ALA A 21 -7.27 22.46 -24.93
N PHE A 22 -7.58 23.39 -24.02
CA PHE A 22 -6.74 23.64 -22.84
C PHE A 22 -6.79 22.38 -21.95
N LEU A 23 -5.76 21.56 -22.04
CA LEU A 23 -5.54 20.45 -21.09
C LEU A 23 -5.16 21.10 -19.76
N VAL A 24 -6.14 21.29 -18.87
CA VAL A 24 -5.89 21.68 -17.49
C VAL A 24 -5.27 20.47 -16.79
N ALA A 25 -3.94 20.45 -16.71
CA ALA A 25 -3.23 19.46 -15.89
C ALA A 25 -3.65 19.70 -14.44
N ALA A 26 -4.40 18.77 -13.87
CA ALA A 26 -4.69 18.76 -12.43
C ALA A 26 -3.35 18.79 -11.66
N PRO A 27 -3.22 19.61 -10.60
CA PRO A 27 -1.99 19.64 -9.82
C PRO A 27 -1.73 18.24 -9.26
N ALA A 28 -0.64 17.63 -9.68
CA ALA A 28 -0.17 16.38 -9.08
C ALA A 28 0.18 16.70 -7.63
N VAL A 29 -0.62 16.23 -6.68
CA VAL A 29 -0.27 16.29 -5.26
C VAL A 29 1.04 15.52 -5.10
N ALA A 30 2.12 16.23 -4.80
CA ALA A 30 3.43 15.64 -4.62
C ALA A 30 3.34 14.58 -3.50
N GLU A 31 3.48 13.33 -3.88
CA GLU A 31 3.44 12.21 -2.94
C GLU A 31 4.81 12.09 -2.28
N PHE A 32 4.87 12.25 -0.95
CA PHE A 32 6.10 12.01 -0.20
C PHE A 32 6.42 10.52 -0.11
N GLY A 33 7.69 10.19 0.12
CA GLY A 33 8.17 8.82 0.19
C GLY A 33 7.51 8.02 1.32
N PHE A 34 7.02 6.84 1.00
CA PHE A 34 6.43 5.91 1.97
C PHE A 34 7.53 5.05 2.58
N SER A 35 7.70 5.14 3.89
CA SER A 35 8.69 4.34 4.63
C SER A 35 8.18 2.96 5.06
N GLY A 36 6.88 2.81 5.26
CA GLY A 36 6.27 1.58 5.79
C GLY A 36 6.51 1.37 7.28
N MET A 37 6.77 2.44 8.05
CA MET A 37 6.93 2.41 9.50
C MET A 37 5.73 3.04 10.20
N HIS A 38 5.28 2.40 11.29
CA HIS A 38 4.38 2.98 12.27
C HIS A 38 5.21 3.38 13.48
N VAL A 39 5.20 4.65 13.83
CA VAL A 39 6.14 5.21 14.80
C VAL A 39 5.45 6.12 15.82
N GLN A 40 6.07 6.28 16.98
CA GLN A 40 5.67 7.25 18.02
C GLN A 40 6.90 7.96 18.59
N GLY A 41 6.72 9.21 19.02
CA GLY A 41 7.78 9.93 19.74
C GLY A 41 8.11 9.29 21.08
N VAL A 42 9.36 9.38 21.48
CA VAL A 42 9.80 9.03 22.84
C VAL A 42 9.27 10.08 23.79
N ASN A 43 8.45 9.69 24.77
CA ASN A 43 8.01 10.53 25.88
C ASN A 43 8.85 10.26 27.14
N THR A 44 8.61 11.04 28.18
CA THR A 44 9.35 10.93 29.46
C THR A 44 9.27 9.54 30.08
N SER A 45 8.11 8.89 30.03
CA SER A 45 7.94 7.53 30.56
C SER A 45 8.74 6.48 29.79
N ILE A 46 8.72 6.57 28.45
CA ILE A 46 9.51 5.71 27.56
C ILE A 46 11.00 5.96 27.77
N ALA A 47 11.43 7.24 27.86
CA ALA A 47 12.82 7.59 28.12
C ALA A 47 13.33 6.99 29.42
N LYS A 48 12.55 7.12 30.51
CA LYS A 48 12.87 6.52 31.81
C LYS A 48 12.98 5.00 31.72
N ALA A 49 12.04 4.34 31.04
CA ALA A 49 12.07 2.88 30.87
C ALA A 49 13.27 2.38 30.05
N LEU A 50 13.79 3.19 29.14
CA LEU A 50 14.96 2.91 28.32
C LEU A 50 16.27 3.40 28.93
N GLY A 51 16.27 4.00 30.13
CA GLY A 51 17.46 4.56 30.78
C GLY A 51 18.02 5.79 30.05
N LEU A 52 17.22 6.51 29.28
CA LEU A 52 17.65 7.69 28.55
C LEU A 52 17.62 8.94 29.43
N LEU A 53 18.63 9.80 29.32
CA LEU A 53 18.71 11.08 30.04
C LEU A 53 17.66 12.09 29.56
N LYS A 54 17.23 11.98 28.29
CA LYS A 54 16.24 12.89 27.66
C LYS A 54 15.23 12.08 26.86
N ALA A 55 14.01 12.64 26.77
CA ALA A 55 12.94 12.09 25.91
C ALA A 55 13.19 12.49 24.45
N GLU A 56 14.07 11.78 23.77
CA GLU A 56 14.46 12.06 22.38
C GLU A 56 14.42 10.83 21.49
N GLY A 57 14.15 11.08 20.20
CA GLY A 57 14.03 10.04 19.18
C GLY A 57 12.60 9.59 18.95
N VAL A 58 12.45 8.63 18.05
CA VAL A 58 11.16 8.09 17.64
C VAL A 58 11.23 6.57 17.64
N MET A 59 10.29 5.93 18.35
CA MET A 59 10.21 4.46 18.44
C MET A 59 9.41 3.87 17.29
N VAL A 60 9.90 2.81 16.69
CA VAL A 60 9.18 2.00 15.70
C VAL A 60 8.23 1.05 16.44
N MET A 61 6.93 1.29 16.30
CA MET A 61 5.87 0.44 16.86
C MET A 61 5.56 -0.76 15.98
N ASP A 62 5.57 -0.56 14.66
CA ASP A 62 5.28 -1.62 13.69
C ASP A 62 5.88 -1.31 12.32
N VAL A 63 6.08 -2.36 11.52
CA VAL A 63 6.63 -2.29 10.17
C VAL A 63 5.66 -2.98 9.21
N ALA A 64 5.39 -2.36 8.07
CA ALA A 64 4.57 -2.95 7.02
C ALA A 64 5.32 -4.12 6.37
N LEU A 65 4.74 -5.32 6.44
CA LEU A 65 5.31 -6.52 5.85
C LEU A 65 5.51 -6.34 4.34
N GLY A 66 6.70 -6.71 3.83
CA GLY A 66 7.06 -6.48 2.43
C GLY A 66 7.18 -5.00 2.04
N GLY A 67 7.18 -4.10 3.03
CA GLY A 67 7.34 -2.66 2.83
C GLY A 67 8.81 -2.21 2.84
N PRO A 68 9.07 -0.94 2.50
CA PRO A 68 10.42 -0.37 2.44
C PRO A 68 11.25 -0.58 3.71
N ALA A 69 10.66 -0.34 4.88
CA ALA A 69 11.34 -0.50 6.17
C ALA A 69 11.63 -1.98 6.50
N ASP A 70 10.73 -2.88 6.12
CA ASP A 70 10.92 -4.32 6.29
C ASP A 70 12.11 -4.82 5.47
N PHE A 71 12.18 -4.44 4.19
CA PHE A 71 13.32 -4.75 3.33
C PHE A 71 14.62 -4.10 3.78
N ALA A 72 14.56 -2.94 4.44
CA ALA A 72 15.72 -2.27 5.01
C ALA A 72 16.19 -2.91 6.34
N GLY A 73 15.44 -3.87 6.89
CA GLY A 73 15.77 -4.53 8.16
C GLY A 73 15.40 -3.74 9.41
N VAL A 74 14.51 -2.75 9.30
CA VAL A 74 13.94 -2.05 10.46
C VAL A 74 13.06 -3.01 11.26
N LYS A 75 13.12 -2.95 12.58
CA LYS A 75 12.38 -3.83 13.50
C LYS A 75 11.54 -3.01 14.49
N ARG A 76 10.50 -3.64 15.01
CA ARG A 76 9.80 -3.09 16.17
C ARG A 76 10.77 -2.90 17.32
N GLY A 77 10.63 -1.80 18.05
CA GLY A 77 11.50 -1.44 19.16
C GLY A 77 12.75 -0.66 18.74
N ASP A 78 13.03 -0.52 17.44
CA ASP A 78 14.09 0.38 16.99
C ASP A 78 13.77 1.82 17.40
N ARG A 79 14.74 2.53 17.94
CA ARG A 79 14.68 3.96 18.19
C ARG A 79 15.43 4.70 17.09
N ILE A 80 14.70 5.46 16.29
CA ILE A 80 15.25 6.28 15.20
C ILE A 80 15.89 7.52 15.83
N THR A 81 17.17 7.74 15.57
CA THR A 81 17.93 8.90 16.05
C THR A 81 18.44 9.79 14.92
N LYS A 82 18.60 9.25 13.69
CA LYS A 82 18.87 10.06 12.50
C LYS A 82 18.07 9.54 11.31
N PHE A 83 17.60 10.45 10.47
CA PHE A 83 16.88 10.16 9.25
C PHE A 83 17.37 11.11 8.14
N HIS A 84 17.91 10.56 7.07
CA HIS A 84 18.46 11.32 5.94
C HIS A 84 19.48 12.39 6.37
N GLY A 85 20.40 12.03 7.26
CA GLY A 85 21.42 12.93 7.82
C GLY A 85 20.93 13.90 8.91
N THR A 86 19.61 14.03 9.10
CA THR A 86 19.04 14.91 10.12
C THR A 86 18.88 14.15 11.44
N HIS A 87 19.31 14.77 12.55
CA HIS A 87 19.04 14.27 13.90
C HIS A 87 17.55 14.34 14.21
N ILE A 88 17.00 13.26 14.76
CA ILE A 88 15.57 13.12 15.07
C ILE A 88 15.40 13.08 16.58
N ASP A 89 15.03 14.20 17.15
CA ASP A 89 14.71 14.39 18.57
C ASP A 89 13.22 14.13 18.87
N THR A 90 12.33 14.49 17.94
CA THR A 90 10.88 14.41 18.14
C THR A 90 10.17 13.79 16.93
N PHE A 91 8.94 13.29 17.17
CA PHE A 91 8.05 12.84 16.10
C PHE A 91 7.77 13.94 15.06
N LYS A 92 7.62 15.21 15.52
CA LYS A 92 7.39 16.35 14.62
C LYS A 92 8.59 16.59 13.70
N CYS A 93 9.81 16.43 14.20
CA CYS A 93 11.03 16.53 13.41
C CYS A 93 11.05 15.44 12.32
N LEU A 94 10.78 14.18 12.67
CA LEU A 94 10.71 13.08 11.70
C LEU A 94 9.68 13.35 10.60
N VAL A 95 8.46 13.78 10.97
CA VAL A 95 7.40 14.10 9.99
C VAL A 95 7.88 15.17 9.01
N LYS A 96 8.50 16.25 9.51
CA LYS A 96 9.03 17.32 8.67
C LYS A 96 10.06 16.82 7.65
N VAL A 97 10.98 15.95 8.08
CA VAL A 97 12.01 15.41 7.18
C VAL A 97 11.39 14.45 6.17
N VAL A 98 10.50 13.56 6.60
CA VAL A 98 9.82 12.58 5.72
C VAL A 98 8.97 13.27 4.64
N THR A 99 8.26 14.34 4.99
CA THR A 99 7.45 15.08 4.00
C THR A 99 8.27 15.75 2.89
N GLY A 100 9.57 15.99 3.12
CA GLY A 100 10.49 16.47 2.09
C GLY A 100 11.06 15.38 1.17
N THR A 101 10.75 14.11 1.41
CA THR A 101 11.28 12.99 0.62
C THR A 101 10.37 12.61 -0.55
N LYS A 102 10.92 11.83 -1.51
CA LYS A 102 10.19 11.35 -2.68
C LYS A 102 10.18 9.81 -2.73
N PRO A 103 9.16 9.20 -3.36
CA PRO A 103 9.20 7.77 -3.69
C PRO A 103 10.42 7.43 -4.53
N GLY A 104 11.03 6.26 -4.26
CA GLY A 104 12.26 5.81 -4.93
C GLY A 104 13.55 6.35 -4.33
N GLN A 105 13.51 7.39 -3.49
CA GLN A 105 14.69 7.94 -2.82
C GLN A 105 15.25 6.94 -1.80
N THR A 106 16.57 6.74 -1.83
CA THR A 106 17.27 5.97 -0.80
C THR A 106 17.82 6.93 0.24
N ILE A 107 17.52 6.66 1.50
CA ILE A 107 17.95 7.46 2.65
C ILE A 107 18.77 6.62 3.63
N ALA A 108 19.67 7.29 4.35
CA ALA A 108 20.34 6.71 5.50
C ALA A 108 19.43 6.85 6.73
N LEU A 109 19.26 5.75 7.45
CA LEU A 109 18.47 5.66 8.67
C LEU A 109 19.37 5.11 9.78
N HIS A 110 19.57 5.87 10.86
CA HIS A 110 20.30 5.40 12.03
C HIS A 110 19.31 5.01 13.12
N VAL A 111 19.42 3.79 13.61
CA VAL A 111 18.55 3.23 14.65
C VAL A 111 19.35 2.62 15.79
N ILE A 112 18.81 2.72 16.99
CA ILE A 112 19.32 2.07 18.19
C ILE A 112 18.29 1.04 18.63
N ARG A 113 18.75 -0.19 18.89
CA ARG A 113 17.96 -1.30 19.45
C ARG A 113 18.72 -1.95 20.60
N ALA A 114 18.08 -2.88 21.33
CA ALA A 114 18.71 -3.56 22.45
C ALA A 114 20.05 -4.27 22.12
N THR A 115 20.23 -4.67 20.86
CA THR A 115 21.44 -5.37 20.38
C THR A 115 22.53 -4.46 19.84
N GLY A 116 22.34 -3.13 19.85
CA GLY A 116 23.31 -2.15 19.35
C GLY A 116 22.73 -1.09 18.41
N GLU A 117 23.63 -0.35 17.80
CA GLU A 117 23.30 0.70 16.82
C GLU A 117 23.48 0.20 15.39
N PHE A 118 22.62 0.64 14.48
CA PHE A 118 22.62 0.19 13.10
C PHE A 118 22.37 1.34 12.14
N ASP A 119 23.20 1.39 11.09
CA ASP A 119 22.99 2.25 9.93
C ASP A 119 22.33 1.43 8.81
N LEU A 120 21.11 1.81 8.46
CA LEU A 120 20.28 1.11 7.48
C LEU A 120 20.10 1.99 6.24
N LYS A 121 20.01 1.35 5.08
CA LYS A 121 19.66 2.02 3.81
C LYS A 121 18.19 1.74 3.50
N LEU A 122 17.35 2.77 3.62
CA LEU A 122 15.91 2.70 3.40
C LEU A 122 15.56 3.28 2.03
N LYS A 123 15.17 2.44 1.07
CA LYS A 123 14.63 2.89 -0.21
C LYS A 123 13.13 3.16 -0.06
N LEU A 124 12.74 4.42 -0.07
CA LEU A 124 11.35 4.83 0.09
C LEU A 124 10.50 4.35 -1.09
N GLY A 125 9.31 3.86 -0.80
CA GLY A 125 8.33 3.40 -1.78
C GLY A 125 7.18 4.39 -1.98
N THR A 126 6.16 3.92 -2.70
CA THR A 126 4.85 4.55 -2.76
C THR A 126 3.92 3.91 -1.73
N LYS A 127 2.98 4.69 -1.20
CA LYS A 127 1.96 4.16 -0.29
C LYS A 127 1.16 3.05 -0.98
N PRO A 128 0.92 1.90 -0.34
CA PRO A 128 0.18 0.80 -0.93
C PRO A 128 -1.17 1.26 -1.50
N VAL A 129 -1.53 0.77 -2.69
CA VAL A 129 -2.78 1.15 -3.38
C VAL A 129 -4.00 0.87 -2.51
N SER A 130 -4.01 -0.24 -1.76
CA SER A 130 -5.08 -0.59 -0.82
C SER A 130 -5.33 0.46 0.27
N TRP A 131 -4.31 1.24 0.65
CA TRP A 131 -4.43 2.31 1.65
C TRP A 131 -5.04 3.60 1.07
N LYS A 132 -5.06 3.74 -0.25
CA LYS A 132 -5.62 4.90 -0.98
C LYS A 132 -7.07 4.67 -1.40
N ILE A 133 -7.55 3.43 -1.40
CA ILE A 133 -8.87 3.08 -1.90
C ILE A 133 -9.95 3.39 -0.88
N ALA A 134 -10.91 4.24 -1.28
CA ALA A 134 -12.10 4.57 -0.49
C ALA A 134 -13.33 3.73 -0.88
N LYS A 135 -13.41 3.20 -2.12
CA LYS A 135 -14.59 2.51 -2.66
C LYS A 135 -14.21 1.28 -3.50
N ARG A 136 -15.12 0.28 -3.56
CA ARG A 136 -15.03 -0.94 -4.40
C ARG A 136 -13.80 -1.84 -4.16
N ALA A 137 -13.42 -1.97 -2.91
CA ALA A 137 -12.31 -2.85 -2.52
C ALA A 137 -12.82 -4.23 -2.05
N VAL A 138 -14.00 -4.66 -2.49
CA VAL A 138 -14.64 -5.93 -2.11
C VAL A 138 -14.97 -6.72 -3.37
N ILE A 139 -14.62 -8.00 -3.37
CA ILE A 139 -14.99 -8.95 -4.44
C ILE A 139 -15.56 -10.21 -3.77
N ASN A 140 -16.69 -10.66 -4.28
CA ASN A 140 -17.29 -11.95 -3.94
C ASN A 140 -16.82 -13.02 -4.94
N PHE A 141 -16.46 -14.19 -4.40
CA PHE A 141 -16.06 -15.38 -5.17
C PHE A 141 -17.07 -16.51 -4.92
N PRO A 142 -18.22 -16.51 -5.60
CA PRO A 142 -19.28 -17.48 -5.35
C PRO A 142 -18.84 -18.94 -5.54
N ALA A 143 -17.95 -19.19 -6.52
CA ALA A 143 -17.45 -20.53 -6.83
C ALA A 143 -16.74 -21.22 -5.65
N ILE A 144 -16.16 -20.42 -4.76
CA ILE A 144 -15.42 -20.90 -3.58
C ILE A 144 -16.02 -20.36 -2.27
N GLY A 145 -17.15 -19.64 -2.34
CA GLY A 145 -17.91 -19.20 -1.16
C GLY A 145 -17.20 -18.18 -0.28
N ILE A 146 -16.31 -17.35 -0.81
CA ILE A 146 -15.61 -16.34 -0.01
C ILE A 146 -15.83 -14.92 -0.53
N THR A 147 -15.83 -13.96 0.38
CA THR A 147 -15.79 -12.53 0.05
C THR A 147 -14.51 -11.92 0.55
N LEU A 148 -13.81 -11.26 -0.34
CA LEU A 148 -12.50 -10.63 -0.10
C LEU A 148 -12.62 -9.11 -0.10
N ALA A 149 -11.90 -8.44 0.81
CA ALA A 149 -11.80 -6.99 0.85
C ALA A 149 -10.34 -6.52 0.93
N ALA A 150 -10.04 -5.38 0.30
CA ALA A 150 -8.78 -4.70 0.52
C ALA A 150 -8.72 -4.15 1.96
N ILE A 151 -7.54 -4.18 2.58
CA ILE A 151 -7.33 -3.67 3.94
C ILE A 151 -7.23 -2.14 3.89
N THR A 152 -8.38 -1.48 3.79
CA THR A 152 -8.50 -0.03 3.95
C THR A 152 -8.37 0.35 5.43
N GLN A 153 -8.16 1.64 5.74
CA GLN A 153 -8.09 2.09 7.12
C GLN A 153 -9.35 1.74 7.93
N LYS A 154 -10.56 1.86 7.34
CA LYS A 154 -11.83 1.46 7.97
C LYS A 154 -11.89 -0.05 8.24
N ILE A 155 -11.48 -0.87 7.28
CA ILE A 155 -11.44 -2.34 7.43
C ILE A 155 -10.44 -2.72 8.52
N ARG A 156 -9.27 -2.12 8.52
CA ARG A 156 -8.23 -2.35 9.55
C ARG A 156 -8.77 -2.10 10.96
N GLN A 157 -9.43 -0.98 11.17
CA GLN A 157 -10.04 -0.63 12.46
C GLN A 157 -11.16 -1.62 12.85
N ARG A 158 -12.07 -1.92 11.93
CA ARG A 158 -13.22 -2.80 12.16
C ARG A 158 -12.82 -4.23 12.53
N PHE A 159 -11.80 -4.78 11.87
CA PHE A 159 -11.33 -6.14 12.06
C PHE A 159 -10.11 -6.23 13.00
N LYS A 160 -9.70 -5.12 13.61
CA LYS A 160 -8.53 -5.01 14.50
C LYS A 160 -7.26 -5.60 13.87
N ILE A 161 -7.08 -5.39 12.56
CA ILE A 161 -5.92 -5.88 11.82
C ILE A 161 -4.70 -5.08 12.25
N ARG A 162 -3.60 -5.78 12.51
CA ARG A 162 -2.31 -5.19 12.83
C ARG A 162 -1.92 -4.12 11.80
N TRP A 163 -1.31 -3.02 12.24
CA TRP A 163 -0.98 -1.91 11.33
C TRP A 163 -0.07 -2.35 10.18
N GLY A 164 0.94 -3.16 10.46
CA GLY A 164 1.90 -3.65 9.47
C GLY A 164 1.38 -4.75 8.56
N SER A 165 0.18 -5.31 8.80
CA SER A 165 -0.40 -6.33 7.92
C SER A 165 -0.76 -5.72 6.57
N VAL A 166 -0.35 -6.37 5.50
CA VAL A 166 -0.69 -6.05 4.12
C VAL A 166 -1.22 -7.29 3.44
N GLY A 167 -2.21 -7.13 2.56
CA GLY A 167 -2.84 -8.29 1.94
C GLY A 167 -4.30 -8.05 1.62
N VAL A 168 -5.03 -9.15 1.49
CA VAL A 168 -6.47 -9.17 1.18
C VAL A 168 -7.20 -9.88 2.31
N LEU A 169 -8.16 -9.18 2.93
CA LEU A 169 -8.94 -9.71 4.06
C LEU A 169 -10.07 -10.61 3.58
N VAL A 170 -10.22 -11.76 4.23
CA VAL A 170 -11.39 -12.60 4.11
C VAL A 170 -12.48 -12.05 5.02
N THR A 171 -13.56 -11.49 4.44
CA THR A 171 -14.63 -10.81 5.19
C THR A 171 -15.85 -11.69 5.44
N LEU A 172 -16.14 -12.59 4.50
CA LEU A 172 -17.22 -13.58 4.61
C LEU A 172 -16.73 -14.91 4.05
N ILE A 173 -17.23 -15.98 4.65
CA ILE A 173 -17.02 -17.36 4.20
C ILE A 173 -18.36 -18.06 4.30
N ASP A 174 -18.73 -18.76 3.23
CA ASP A 174 -19.83 -19.70 3.24
C ASP A 174 -19.49 -20.88 4.17
N PRO A 175 -20.29 -21.18 5.19
CA PRO A 175 -19.99 -22.23 6.17
C PRO A 175 -19.82 -23.62 5.55
N GLU A 176 -20.57 -23.95 4.50
CA GLU A 176 -20.49 -25.26 3.83
C GLU A 176 -19.16 -25.42 3.06
N LEU A 177 -18.65 -24.33 2.52
CA LEU A 177 -17.39 -24.33 1.76
C LEU A 177 -16.17 -24.04 2.65
N ALA A 178 -16.35 -23.37 3.77
CA ALA A 178 -15.30 -23.05 4.74
C ALA A 178 -14.62 -24.31 5.31
N SER A 179 -15.42 -25.34 5.60
CA SER A 179 -14.93 -26.61 6.14
C SER A 179 -13.89 -27.31 5.24
N ARG A 180 -13.94 -27.05 3.93
CA ARG A 180 -13.03 -27.63 2.94
C ARG A 180 -11.73 -26.84 2.76
N MET A 181 -11.68 -25.58 3.19
CA MET A 181 -10.55 -24.67 2.94
C MET A 181 -9.76 -24.31 4.18
N LEU A 182 -10.25 -24.60 5.37
CA LEU A 182 -9.65 -24.20 6.66
C LEU A 182 -9.40 -22.67 6.77
N LEU A 183 -10.04 -21.87 5.91
CA LEU A 183 -10.05 -20.42 5.98
C LEU A 183 -11.05 -19.93 7.04
N ASN A 184 -10.70 -18.85 7.69
CA ASN A 184 -11.55 -18.18 8.66
C ASN A 184 -11.84 -16.74 8.22
N ARG A 185 -12.99 -16.23 8.63
CA ARG A 185 -13.25 -14.80 8.56
C ARG A 185 -12.23 -14.06 9.42
N GLY A 186 -11.56 -13.07 8.83
CA GLY A 186 -10.47 -12.33 9.48
C GLY A 186 -9.08 -12.75 9.02
N ASP A 187 -8.95 -13.87 8.30
CA ASP A 187 -7.68 -14.25 7.68
C ASP A 187 -7.25 -13.20 6.65
N VAL A 188 -5.95 -12.91 6.61
CA VAL A 188 -5.38 -12.00 5.61
C VAL A 188 -4.54 -12.83 4.63
N ILE A 189 -4.96 -12.85 3.37
CA ILE A 189 -4.19 -13.46 2.28
C ILE A 189 -3.06 -12.49 1.93
N VAL A 190 -1.82 -12.88 2.22
CA VAL A 190 -0.61 -12.07 1.97
C VAL A 190 -0.03 -12.37 0.60
N GLN A 191 0.03 -13.65 0.24
CA GLN A 191 0.59 -14.11 -1.03
C GLN A 191 -0.29 -15.18 -1.70
N LEU A 192 -0.24 -15.21 -3.04
CA LEU A 192 -0.72 -16.31 -3.87
C LEU A 192 0.40 -16.79 -4.78
N ASN A 193 0.69 -18.09 -4.73
CA ASN A 193 1.80 -18.70 -5.47
C ASN A 193 3.10 -17.86 -5.33
N GLN A 194 3.43 -17.50 -4.07
CA GLN A 194 4.62 -16.73 -3.67
C GLN A 194 4.66 -15.29 -4.24
N LYS A 195 3.52 -14.76 -4.72
CA LYS A 195 3.40 -13.38 -5.20
C LYS A 195 2.52 -12.60 -4.25
N ASP A 196 2.98 -11.44 -3.81
CA ASP A 196 2.24 -10.56 -2.92
C ASP A 196 0.92 -10.11 -3.55
N VAL A 197 -0.13 -10.10 -2.74
CA VAL A 197 -1.45 -9.61 -3.13
C VAL A 197 -1.90 -8.54 -2.16
N TRP A 198 -2.48 -7.47 -2.68
CA TRP A 198 -2.89 -6.29 -1.92
C TRP A 198 -4.32 -5.88 -2.23
N LEU A 199 -4.86 -6.39 -3.33
CA LEU A 199 -6.19 -6.12 -3.82
C LEU A 199 -6.93 -7.40 -4.15
N PRO A 200 -8.25 -7.48 -3.85
CA PRO A 200 -9.10 -8.61 -4.25
C PRO A 200 -9.07 -8.90 -5.74
N SER A 201 -8.90 -7.86 -6.58
CA SER A 201 -8.79 -8.02 -8.05
C SER A 201 -7.54 -8.79 -8.48
N GLN A 202 -6.43 -8.72 -7.73
CA GLN A 202 -5.24 -9.52 -8.01
C GLN A 202 -5.51 -11.01 -7.73
N VAL A 203 -6.24 -11.30 -6.64
CA VAL A 203 -6.67 -12.67 -6.30
C VAL A 203 -7.60 -13.20 -7.40
N LEU A 204 -8.59 -12.42 -7.84
CA LEU A 204 -9.51 -12.80 -8.92
C LEU A 204 -8.75 -13.09 -10.23
N LYS A 205 -7.83 -12.21 -10.61
CA LYS A 205 -7.01 -12.40 -11.82
C LYS A 205 -6.17 -13.66 -11.75
N ALA A 206 -5.53 -13.93 -10.61
CA ALA A 206 -4.72 -15.13 -10.41
C ALA A 206 -5.58 -16.39 -10.43
N TYR A 207 -6.76 -16.34 -9.79
CA TYR A 207 -7.73 -17.45 -9.78
C TYR A 207 -8.23 -17.78 -11.19
N ASN A 208 -8.66 -16.78 -11.95
CA ASN A 208 -9.12 -16.99 -13.33
C ASN A 208 -8.01 -17.53 -14.24
N LYS A 209 -6.77 -17.06 -14.06
CA LYS A 209 -5.62 -17.61 -14.80
C LYS A 209 -5.37 -19.08 -14.44
N ALA A 210 -5.44 -19.44 -13.18
CA ALA A 210 -5.29 -20.82 -12.71
C ALA A 210 -6.41 -21.73 -13.29
N LYS A 211 -7.65 -21.23 -13.29
CA LYS A 211 -8.80 -21.93 -13.87
C LYS A 211 -8.61 -22.21 -15.36
N VAL A 212 -8.21 -21.22 -16.15
CA VAL A 212 -7.91 -21.40 -17.58
C VAL A 212 -6.76 -22.38 -17.83
N ALA A 213 -5.78 -22.42 -16.92
CA ALA A 213 -4.65 -23.34 -16.99
C ALA A 213 -4.95 -24.73 -16.39
N ASN A 214 -6.21 -25.03 -16.02
CA ASN A 214 -6.64 -26.28 -15.38
C ASN A 214 -5.82 -26.64 -14.11
N VAL A 215 -5.36 -25.63 -13.38
CA VAL A 215 -4.68 -25.81 -12.10
C VAL A 215 -5.74 -26.07 -11.04
N SER A 216 -5.66 -27.17 -10.29
CA SER A 216 -6.66 -27.56 -9.30
C SER A 216 -6.55 -26.80 -7.97
N GLN A 217 -5.35 -26.29 -7.64
CA GLN A 217 -5.08 -25.64 -6.36
C GLN A 217 -4.03 -24.52 -6.51
N MET A 218 -4.15 -23.49 -5.71
CA MET A 218 -3.18 -22.39 -5.61
C MET A 218 -2.64 -22.33 -4.18
N LEU A 219 -1.33 -22.08 -4.02
CA LEU A 219 -0.71 -21.87 -2.72
C LEU A 219 -1.04 -20.47 -2.20
N MET A 220 -1.55 -20.38 -0.98
CA MET A 220 -1.76 -19.12 -0.26
C MET A 220 -0.85 -19.03 0.96
N LEU A 221 -0.30 -17.85 1.22
CA LEU A 221 0.25 -17.49 2.52
C LEU A 221 -0.79 -16.63 3.25
N ILE A 222 -1.20 -17.08 4.42
CA ILE A 222 -2.22 -16.44 5.26
C ILE A 222 -1.56 -15.88 6.51
N GLU A 223 -1.88 -14.64 6.88
CA GLU A 223 -1.54 -14.04 8.17
C GLU A 223 -2.74 -14.16 9.11
N ARG A 224 -2.49 -14.63 10.33
CA ARG A 224 -3.40 -14.71 11.48
C ARG A 224 -2.76 -14.04 12.71
N PRO A 225 -3.51 -13.78 13.79
CA PRO A 225 -2.93 -13.25 15.02
C PRO A 225 -1.80 -14.11 15.61
N ASP A 226 -1.84 -15.42 15.38
CA ASP A 226 -0.87 -16.41 15.86
C ASP A 226 0.28 -16.68 14.86
N GLY A 227 0.33 -15.99 13.72
CA GLY A 227 1.42 -16.09 12.75
C GLY A 227 0.98 -16.36 11.31
N PHE A 228 1.95 -16.85 10.52
CA PHE A 228 1.76 -17.13 9.09
C PHE A 228 1.58 -18.62 8.85
N ARG A 229 0.71 -18.96 7.87
CA ARG A 229 0.46 -20.36 7.45
C ARG A 229 0.31 -20.46 5.96
N TYR A 230 0.87 -21.51 5.37
CA TYR A 230 0.56 -21.88 4.00
C TYR A 230 -0.69 -22.73 3.94
N MET A 231 -1.56 -22.40 2.99
CA MET A 231 -2.83 -23.10 2.75
C MET A 231 -3.08 -23.22 1.26
N MET A 232 -3.96 -24.14 0.88
CA MET A 232 -4.34 -24.34 -0.51
C MET A 232 -5.70 -23.70 -0.79
N LEU A 233 -5.78 -22.93 -1.87
CA LEU A 233 -7.02 -22.39 -2.43
C LEU A 233 -7.47 -23.30 -3.57
N PRO A 234 -8.60 -24.00 -3.45
CA PRO A 234 -9.11 -24.83 -4.55
C PRO A 234 -9.55 -23.94 -5.72
N VAL A 235 -9.26 -24.39 -6.94
CA VAL A 235 -9.70 -23.77 -8.20
C VAL A 235 -10.75 -24.67 -8.84
N LYS A 236 -11.95 -24.12 -9.09
CA LYS A 236 -13.12 -24.83 -9.64
C LYS A 236 -13.60 -24.20 -10.94
#